data_25296b335f996a633f65925eb5b6e196
#
_entry.id   25296b335f996a633f65925eb5b6e196
#
_cell.length_a   1.000
_cell.length_b   1.000
_cell.length_c   1.000
_cell.angle_alpha   90.00
_cell.angle_beta   90.00
_cell.angle_gamma   90.00
#
_symmetry.space_group_name_H-M   'P 1'
#
loop_
_entity.id
_entity.type
_entity.pdbx_description
1 polymer ?
#
loop_
_entity_poly.entity_id
_entity_poly.type
_entity_poly.pdbx_seq_one_letter_code
_entity_poly.pdbx_strand_id
1 'polypeptide(L)'
;TLTLSPQQAASDAELRRLVARELSLEPETIHSIQVRRRNIDARQRRILVNLTLDVYLEGEAPAVDDFSDLVYPDVFSSPQAIVVGAGPCGLFAALRLIELGVRPVVVERGQDVMQRRRDLVQLEKSGRVDPESNYSFGEGGAGAFSDGKLYTRSRKRGSVEKILRVFCRFGADPKILVDAHPHIGTDKLPIIIRRMREQILASGGEV
;
A
#
# COMPACT_ATOMS: atom_id res chain seq x y z
N THR A 1 13.60 -20.32 -4.30
CA THR A 1 12.31 -20.00 -4.98
C THR A 1 11.61 -21.31 -5.29
N LEU A 2 10.31 -21.39 -5.01
CA LEU A 2 9.48 -22.55 -5.28
C LEU A 2 8.37 -22.21 -6.28
N THR A 3 8.04 -23.16 -7.14
CA THR A 3 6.89 -23.09 -8.03
C THR A 3 5.88 -24.17 -7.60
N LEU A 4 4.70 -23.72 -7.16
CA LEU A 4 3.72 -24.55 -6.46
C LEU A 4 2.34 -24.46 -7.13
N SER A 5 1.48 -25.45 -6.84
CA SER A 5 0.06 -25.29 -7.12
C SER A 5 -0.57 -24.29 -6.12
N PRO A 6 -1.73 -23.68 -6.45
CA PRO A 6 -2.43 -22.79 -5.51
C PRO A 6 -2.74 -23.45 -4.16
N GLN A 7 -3.10 -24.74 -4.16
CA GLN A 7 -3.39 -25.50 -2.94
C GLN A 7 -2.16 -25.66 -2.05
N GLN A 8 -1.01 -25.99 -2.66
CA GLN A 8 0.26 -26.12 -1.94
C GLN A 8 0.73 -24.78 -1.37
N ALA A 9 0.58 -23.71 -2.15
CA ALA A 9 0.96 -22.36 -1.70
C ALA A 9 0.05 -21.77 -0.61
N ALA A 10 -1.16 -22.32 -0.42
CA ALA A 10 -2.12 -21.90 0.59
C ALA A 10 -2.01 -22.67 1.92
N SER A 11 -1.17 -23.71 1.98
CA SER A 11 -1.01 -24.56 3.16
C SER A 11 0.39 -24.38 3.76
N ASP A 12 0.47 -23.79 4.95
CA ASP A 12 1.75 -23.60 5.66
C ASP A 12 2.46 -24.94 5.95
N ALA A 13 1.71 -25.98 6.30
CA ALA A 13 2.26 -27.31 6.56
C ALA A 13 2.86 -27.93 5.29
N GLU A 14 2.16 -27.80 4.17
CA GLU A 14 2.64 -28.29 2.89
C GLU A 14 3.84 -27.49 2.40
N LEU A 15 3.80 -26.15 2.55
CA LEU A 15 4.91 -25.27 2.20
C LEU A 15 6.18 -25.64 3.00
N ARG A 16 6.06 -25.84 4.32
CA ARG A 16 7.18 -26.28 5.19
C ARG A 16 7.77 -27.60 4.71
N ARG A 17 6.93 -28.58 4.40
CA ARG A 17 7.37 -29.90 3.91
C ARG A 17 8.12 -29.77 2.58
N LEU A 18 7.61 -28.97 1.64
CA LEU A 18 8.23 -28.76 0.34
C LEU A 18 9.55 -28.00 0.44
N VAL A 19 9.64 -26.99 1.32
CA VAL A 19 10.88 -26.27 1.63
C VAL A 19 11.91 -27.20 2.23
N ALA A 20 11.53 -28.01 3.21
CA ALA A 20 12.42 -28.99 3.85
C ALA A 20 13.00 -29.98 2.82
N ARG A 21 12.15 -30.51 1.94
CA ARG A 21 12.59 -31.40 0.85
C ARG A 21 13.57 -30.71 -0.09
N GLU A 22 13.28 -29.47 -0.52
CA GLU A 22 14.13 -28.72 -1.45
C GLU A 22 15.52 -28.41 -0.85
N LEU A 23 15.56 -28.18 0.45
CA LEU A 23 16.80 -27.87 1.16
C LEU A 23 17.48 -29.11 1.77
N SER A 24 16.92 -30.31 1.61
CA SER A 24 17.38 -31.55 2.23
C SER A 24 17.49 -31.45 3.76
N LEU A 25 16.47 -30.86 4.38
CA LEU A 25 16.34 -30.64 5.82
C LEU A 25 15.16 -31.44 6.38
N GLU A 26 15.19 -31.68 7.70
CA GLU A 26 14.01 -32.14 8.43
C GLU A 26 13.04 -30.95 8.63
N PRO A 27 11.71 -31.12 8.43
CA PRO A 27 10.74 -30.04 8.58
C PRO A 27 10.78 -29.35 9.94
N GLU A 28 11.14 -30.08 10.98
CA GLU A 28 11.24 -29.63 12.38
C GLU A 28 12.41 -28.65 12.59
N THR A 29 13.46 -28.70 11.77
CA THR A 29 14.59 -27.78 11.84
C THR A 29 14.29 -26.40 11.29
N ILE A 30 13.19 -26.26 10.52
CA ILE A 30 12.77 -24.98 10.00
C ILE A 30 12.01 -24.22 11.11
N HIS A 31 12.60 -23.16 11.62
CA HIS A 31 11.98 -22.31 12.63
C HIS A 31 10.81 -21.50 12.02
N SER A 32 11.07 -20.75 10.96
CA SER A 32 10.05 -19.97 10.27
C SER A 32 10.34 -19.81 8.77
N ILE A 33 9.29 -19.50 8.02
CA ILE A 33 9.35 -19.22 6.58
C ILE A 33 8.69 -17.86 6.34
N GLN A 34 9.42 -16.94 5.71
CA GLN A 34 8.90 -15.65 5.32
C GLN A 34 8.77 -15.55 3.79
N VAL A 35 7.58 -15.20 3.34
CA VAL A 35 7.36 -14.95 1.90
C VAL A 35 7.88 -13.56 1.56
N ARG A 36 8.88 -13.49 0.69
CA ARG A 36 9.45 -12.24 0.17
C ARG A 36 8.79 -11.76 -1.10
N ARG A 37 8.35 -12.72 -1.91
CA ARG A 37 7.65 -12.40 -3.16
C ARG A 37 6.70 -13.53 -3.53
N ARG A 38 5.51 -13.14 -3.97
CA ARG A 38 4.49 -14.02 -4.51
C ARG A 38 4.09 -13.55 -5.91
N ASN A 39 4.12 -14.46 -6.87
CA ASN A 39 3.68 -14.21 -8.23
C ASN A 39 2.79 -15.36 -8.71
N ILE A 40 1.62 -15.02 -9.25
CA ILE A 40 0.71 -15.98 -9.87
C ILE A 40 1.02 -16.05 -11.36
N ASP A 41 1.32 -17.25 -11.85
CA ASP A 41 1.50 -17.51 -13.28
C ASP A 41 0.28 -18.27 -13.81
N ALA A 42 -0.57 -17.57 -14.56
CA ALA A 42 -1.77 -18.10 -15.19
C ALA A 42 -1.66 -18.14 -16.73
N ARG A 43 -0.45 -18.09 -17.29
CA ARG A 43 -0.24 -18.12 -18.76
C ARG A 43 -0.52 -19.47 -19.38
N GLN A 44 -0.50 -20.54 -18.59
CA GLN A 44 -0.77 -21.89 -19.02
C GLN A 44 -2.08 -22.43 -18.43
N ARG A 45 -2.52 -23.59 -18.91
CA ARG A 45 -3.76 -24.24 -18.43
C ARG A 45 -3.75 -24.48 -16.91
N ARG A 46 -2.57 -24.75 -16.33
CA ARG A 46 -2.40 -24.90 -14.88
C ARG A 46 -1.91 -23.58 -14.30
N ILE A 47 -2.63 -23.06 -13.32
CA ILE A 47 -2.20 -21.90 -12.55
C ILE A 47 -1.09 -22.35 -11.58
N LEU A 48 0.00 -21.60 -11.57
CA LEU A 48 1.14 -21.82 -10.69
C LEU A 48 1.37 -20.58 -9.82
N VAL A 49 1.90 -20.81 -8.62
CA VAL A 49 2.32 -19.76 -7.69
C VAL A 49 3.82 -19.88 -7.48
N ASN A 50 4.53 -18.82 -7.88
CA ASN A 50 5.97 -18.70 -7.65
C ASN A 50 6.21 -17.93 -6.36
N LEU A 51 6.88 -18.55 -5.39
CA LEU A 51 7.23 -17.96 -4.11
C LEU A 51 8.75 -17.80 -4.00
N THR A 52 9.20 -16.61 -3.64
CA THR A 52 10.55 -16.39 -3.10
C THR A 52 10.44 -16.32 -1.60
N LEU A 53 11.22 -17.14 -0.89
CA LEU A 53 11.12 -17.38 0.53
C LEU A 53 12.47 -17.15 1.19
N ASP A 54 12.44 -16.59 2.40
CA ASP A 54 13.52 -16.70 3.37
C ASP A 54 13.15 -17.80 4.35
N VAL A 55 14.12 -18.65 4.68
CA VAL A 55 13.96 -19.80 5.56
C VAL A 55 14.92 -19.62 6.73
N TYR A 56 14.39 -19.66 7.93
CA TYR A 56 15.12 -19.51 9.19
C TYR A 56 15.19 -20.86 9.90
N LEU A 57 16.39 -21.35 10.16
CA LEU A 57 16.63 -22.66 10.79
C LEU A 57 16.76 -22.54 12.30
N GLU A 58 17.45 -21.51 12.78
CA GLU A 58 17.68 -21.21 14.18
C GLU A 58 17.68 -19.70 14.40
N GLY A 59 17.44 -19.26 15.63
CA GLY A 59 17.47 -17.87 16.00
C GLY A 59 16.15 -17.13 15.76
N GLU A 60 16.21 -15.81 15.81
CA GLU A 60 15.05 -14.96 15.63
C GLU A 60 14.74 -14.79 14.15
N ALA A 61 13.50 -15.09 13.78
CA ALA A 61 12.97 -14.60 12.51
C ALA A 61 12.91 -13.06 12.55
N PRO A 62 13.08 -12.37 11.41
CA PRO A 62 12.92 -10.93 11.40
C PRO A 62 11.55 -10.56 11.95
N ALA A 63 11.53 -9.52 12.79
CA ALA A 63 10.28 -8.99 13.33
C ALA A 63 9.30 -8.68 12.21
N VAL A 64 8.03 -8.90 12.48
CA VAL A 64 6.96 -8.44 11.60
C VAL A 64 7.08 -6.92 11.49
N ASP A 65 7.11 -6.40 10.25
CA ASP A 65 7.16 -4.96 10.01
C ASP A 65 5.86 -4.32 10.54
N ASP A 66 5.97 -3.56 11.62
CA ASP A 66 4.87 -2.83 12.24
C ASP A 66 4.78 -1.38 11.75
N PHE A 67 5.67 -0.99 10.83
CA PHE A 67 5.77 0.36 10.26
C PHE A 67 6.02 1.47 11.29
N SER A 68 6.53 1.15 12.48
CA SER A 68 6.79 2.10 13.57
C SER A 68 7.90 3.11 13.25
N ASP A 69 8.78 2.77 12.31
CA ASP A 69 9.83 3.66 11.78
C ASP A 69 9.28 4.79 10.88
N LEU A 70 8.02 4.69 10.43
CA LEU A 70 7.33 5.76 9.72
C LEU A 70 6.76 6.75 10.74
N VAL A 71 7.61 7.68 11.18
CA VAL A 71 7.29 8.69 12.20
C VAL A 71 6.88 9.99 11.54
N TYR A 72 5.76 10.57 11.99
CA TYR A 72 5.24 11.86 11.56
C TYR A 72 5.20 12.81 12.76
N PRO A 73 6.29 13.58 13.02
CA PRO A 73 6.37 14.49 14.16
C PRO A 73 5.40 15.67 14.03
N ASP A 74 5.19 16.39 15.15
CA ASP A 74 4.51 17.67 15.13
C ASP A 74 5.39 18.72 14.43
N VAL A 75 4.82 19.37 13.42
CA VAL A 75 5.47 20.40 12.60
C VAL A 75 4.72 21.73 12.62
N PHE A 76 3.80 21.92 13.57
CA PHE A 76 2.96 23.12 13.65
C PHE A 76 3.76 24.43 13.62
N SER A 77 4.88 24.49 14.32
CA SER A 77 5.75 25.66 14.38
C SER A 77 6.91 25.64 13.36
N SER A 78 6.92 24.69 12.46
CA SER A 78 7.98 24.51 11.46
C SER A 78 7.79 25.42 10.23
N PRO A 79 8.85 25.65 9.42
CA PRO A 79 8.72 26.31 8.12
C PRO A 79 7.66 25.67 7.25
N GLN A 80 6.91 26.49 6.52
CA GLN A 80 5.78 26.00 5.70
C GLN A 80 6.19 25.74 4.25
N ALA A 81 5.52 24.74 3.64
CA ALA A 81 5.57 24.49 2.22
C ALA A 81 4.15 24.26 1.67
N ILE A 82 3.82 24.92 0.55
CA ILE A 82 2.53 24.76 -0.10
C ILE A 82 2.60 23.56 -1.03
N VAL A 83 1.62 22.66 -0.92
CA VAL A 83 1.42 21.50 -1.80
C VAL A 83 0.12 21.70 -2.57
N VAL A 84 0.20 21.86 -3.88
CA VAL A 84 -0.97 22.06 -4.73
C VAL A 84 -1.50 20.72 -5.21
N GLY A 85 -2.71 20.39 -4.77
CA GLY A 85 -3.43 19.14 -5.07
C GLY A 85 -3.25 18.06 -4.00
N ALA A 86 -4.37 17.52 -3.52
CA ALA A 86 -4.43 16.37 -2.59
C ALA A 86 -4.56 15.02 -3.32
N GLY A 87 -4.03 14.90 -4.54
CA GLY A 87 -3.88 13.63 -5.24
C GLY A 87 -2.80 12.76 -4.60
N PRO A 88 -2.52 11.56 -5.15
CA PRO A 88 -1.52 10.65 -4.58
C PRO A 88 -0.16 11.34 -4.37
N CYS A 89 0.31 12.08 -5.36
CA CYS A 89 1.58 12.79 -5.27
C CYS A 89 1.60 13.82 -4.13
N GLY A 90 0.53 14.62 -4.00
CA GLY A 90 0.43 15.66 -2.98
C GLY A 90 0.34 15.09 -1.56
N LEU A 91 -0.45 14.05 -1.35
CA LEU A 91 -0.56 13.40 -0.04
C LEU A 91 0.78 12.78 0.40
N PHE A 92 1.48 12.08 -0.50
CA PHE A 92 2.80 11.54 -0.20
C PHE A 92 3.85 12.64 0.00
N ALA A 93 3.78 13.74 -0.76
CA ALA A 93 4.65 14.89 -0.59
C ALA A 93 4.43 15.55 0.78
N ALA A 94 3.18 15.74 1.20
CA ALA A 94 2.83 16.29 2.50
C ALA A 94 3.36 15.42 3.66
N LEU A 95 3.15 14.10 3.61
CA LEU A 95 3.72 13.18 4.60
C LEU A 95 5.25 13.23 4.62
N ARG A 96 5.88 13.31 3.44
CA ARG A 96 7.34 13.42 3.36
C ARG A 96 7.87 14.75 3.91
N LEU A 97 7.18 15.85 3.70
CA LEU A 97 7.52 17.14 4.30
C LEU A 97 7.49 17.07 5.83
N ILE A 98 6.47 16.43 6.41
CA ILE A 98 6.38 16.20 7.86
C ILE A 98 7.58 15.40 8.37
N GLU A 99 7.95 14.30 7.71
CA GLU A 99 9.17 13.53 8.05
C GLU A 99 10.44 14.39 8.03
N LEU A 100 10.48 15.44 7.20
CA LEU A 100 11.61 16.35 7.06
C LEU A 100 11.51 17.58 8.00
N GLY A 101 10.51 17.65 8.89
CA GLY A 101 10.31 18.76 9.79
C GLY A 101 9.76 20.02 9.12
N VAL A 102 9.04 19.86 8.00
CA VAL A 102 8.41 20.97 7.26
C VAL A 102 6.90 20.84 7.35
N ARG A 103 6.21 21.93 7.68
CA ARG A 103 4.76 21.99 7.77
C ARG A 103 4.12 22.07 6.39
N PRO A 104 3.37 21.07 5.94
CA PRO A 104 2.65 21.15 4.67
C PRO A 104 1.36 21.96 4.81
N VAL A 105 1.08 22.77 3.80
CA VAL A 105 -0.23 23.41 3.56
C VAL A 105 -0.72 22.87 2.22
N VAL A 106 -1.65 21.92 2.27
CA VAL A 106 -2.17 21.27 1.07
C VAL A 106 -3.40 22.02 0.59
N VAL A 107 -3.38 22.44 -0.67
CA VAL A 107 -4.49 23.15 -1.32
C VAL A 107 -5.12 22.24 -2.35
N GLU A 108 -6.36 21.84 -2.14
CA GLU A 108 -7.12 20.98 -3.05
C GLU A 108 -8.36 21.74 -3.59
N ARG A 109 -8.61 21.61 -4.87
CA ARG A 109 -9.75 22.25 -5.55
C ARG A 109 -11.07 21.59 -5.20
N GLY A 110 -11.07 20.26 -5.16
CA GLY A 110 -12.29 19.48 -4.97
C GLY A 110 -12.53 19.10 -3.52
N GLN A 111 -13.55 18.28 -3.31
CA GLN A 111 -13.99 17.84 -2.00
C GLN A 111 -13.07 16.76 -1.41
N ASP A 112 -13.19 16.50 -0.10
CA ASP A 112 -12.58 15.36 0.54
C ASP A 112 -13.09 14.02 -0.02
N VAL A 113 -12.33 12.97 0.17
CA VAL A 113 -12.62 11.66 -0.45
C VAL A 113 -13.96 11.07 -0.02
N MET A 114 -14.47 11.37 1.16
CA MET A 114 -15.75 10.86 1.66
C MET A 114 -16.92 11.62 1.04
N GLN A 115 -16.80 12.95 0.88
CA GLN A 115 -17.78 13.76 0.19
C GLN A 115 -17.82 13.41 -1.31
N ARG A 116 -16.66 13.27 -1.96
CA ARG A 116 -16.55 12.82 -3.35
C ARG A 116 -17.29 11.51 -3.61
N ARG A 117 -17.25 10.56 -2.66
CA ARG A 117 -17.99 9.29 -2.78
C ARG A 117 -19.49 9.53 -2.91
N ARG A 118 -20.03 10.50 -2.14
CA ARG A 118 -21.47 10.87 -2.22
C ARG A 118 -21.79 11.56 -3.53
N ASP A 119 -20.93 12.46 -3.98
CA ASP A 119 -21.09 13.22 -5.22
C ASP A 119 -21.05 12.30 -6.45
N LEU A 120 -20.17 11.28 -6.43
CA LEU A 120 -20.11 10.27 -7.49
C LEU A 120 -21.39 9.42 -7.55
N VAL A 121 -21.96 9.02 -6.40
CA VAL A 121 -23.27 8.34 -6.38
C VAL A 121 -24.37 9.24 -6.99
N GLN A 122 -24.32 10.54 -6.72
CA GLN A 122 -25.27 11.50 -7.30
C GLN A 122 -25.05 11.68 -8.80
N LEU A 123 -23.79 11.73 -9.24
CA LEU A 123 -23.42 11.76 -10.65
C LEU A 123 -23.97 10.53 -11.41
N GLU A 124 -23.77 9.34 -10.86
CA GLU A 124 -24.29 8.09 -11.45
C GLU A 124 -25.81 8.07 -11.55
N LYS A 125 -26.52 8.62 -10.54
CA LYS A 125 -28.00 8.67 -10.55
C LYS A 125 -28.57 9.72 -11.48
N SER A 126 -27.95 10.90 -11.57
CA SER A 126 -28.52 12.06 -12.29
C SER A 126 -27.95 12.25 -13.69
N GLY A 127 -26.78 11.65 -13.98
CA GLY A 127 -26.04 11.89 -15.23
C GLY A 127 -25.44 13.31 -15.32
N ARG A 128 -25.52 14.12 -14.25
CA ARG A 128 -25.02 15.51 -14.24
C ARG A 128 -23.61 15.54 -13.65
N VAL A 129 -22.67 16.08 -14.42
CA VAL A 129 -21.29 16.27 -13.99
C VAL A 129 -21.17 17.57 -13.20
N ASP A 130 -20.72 17.48 -11.95
CA ASP A 130 -20.30 18.66 -11.19
C ASP A 130 -18.85 18.98 -11.61
N PRO A 131 -18.56 20.21 -12.08
CA PRO A 131 -17.22 20.59 -12.50
C PRO A 131 -16.20 20.63 -11.34
N GLU A 132 -16.66 20.75 -10.09
CA GLU A 132 -15.82 20.83 -8.90
C GLU A 132 -15.76 19.50 -8.11
N SER A 133 -16.66 18.54 -8.39
CA SER A 133 -16.69 17.25 -7.70
C SER A 133 -17.09 16.11 -8.63
N ASN A 134 -16.10 15.38 -9.12
CA ASN A 134 -16.28 14.28 -10.08
C ASN A 134 -15.14 13.28 -9.99
N TYR A 135 -15.05 12.34 -10.94
CA TYR A 135 -13.97 11.34 -10.95
C TYR A 135 -12.56 11.92 -11.08
N SER A 136 -12.40 13.12 -11.65
CA SER A 136 -11.09 13.72 -11.92
C SER A 136 -10.57 14.62 -10.81
N PHE A 137 -11.46 15.26 -10.04
CA PHE A 137 -11.09 16.29 -9.05
C PHE A 137 -11.39 15.85 -7.62
N GLY A 138 -10.57 16.36 -6.69
CA GLY A 138 -10.72 16.18 -5.26
C GLY A 138 -9.68 15.24 -4.66
N GLU A 139 -9.74 15.12 -3.34
CA GLU A 139 -8.79 14.35 -2.53
C GLU A 139 -8.63 12.91 -3.03
N GLY A 140 -7.39 12.44 -3.10
CA GLY A 140 -7.02 11.12 -3.62
C GLY A 140 -6.92 11.05 -5.14
N GLY A 141 -7.34 12.11 -5.88
CA GLY A 141 -7.26 12.19 -7.33
C GLY A 141 -8.18 11.22 -8.06
N ALA A 142 -7.98 11.06 -9.38
CA ALA A 142 -8.80 10.22 -10.24
C ALA A 142 -8.75 8.71 -9.86
N GLY A 143 -7.68 8.28 -9.17
CA GLY A 143 -7.49 6.88 -8.76
C GLY A 143 -8.21 6.47 -7.48
N ALA A 144 -8.77 7.42 -6.70
CA ALA A 144 -9.32 7.16 -5.37
C ALA A 144 -10.40 6.07 -5.33
N PHE A 145 -11.19 5.96 -6.40
CA PHE A 145 -12.30 5.01 -6.53
C PHE A 145 -12.01 3.90 -7.56
N SER A 146 -10.75 3.70 -7.91
CA SER A 146 -10.29 2.58 -8.73
C SER A 146 -10.02 1.34 -7.87
N ASP A 147 -9.65 0.23 -8.51
CA ASP A 147 -9.20 -0.99 -7.81
C ASP A 147 -7.83 -0.82 -7.11
N GLY A 148 -7.18 0.34 -7.25
CA GLY A 148 -5.94 0.67 -6.57
C GLY A 148 -4.78 -0.23 -6.98
N LYS A 149 -4.61 -0.50 -8.28
CA LYS A 149 -3.44 -1.20 -8.80
C LYS A 149 -2.17 -0.41 -8.52
N LEU A 150 -1.20 -1.05 -7.85
CA LEU A 150 0.04 -0.43 -7.39
C LEU A 150 1.26 -0.85 -8.22
N TYR A 151 1.06 -1.61 -9.31
CA TYR A 151 2.15 -2.06 -10.14
C TYR A 151 2.83 -0.92 -10.88
N THR A 152 4.15 -0.84 -10.79
CA THR A 152 4.98 0.09 -11.55
C THR A 152 6.20 -0.61 -12.13
N ARG A 153 6.61 -0.21 -13.32
CA ARG A 153 7.88 -0.60 -13.94
C ARG A 153 9.01 0.36 -13.56
N SER A 154 8.68 1.53 -13.04
CA SER A 154 9.67 2.54 -12.65
C SER A 154 10.26 2.19 -11.29
N ARG A 155 11.55 1.83 -11.29
CA ARG A 155 12.33 1.56 -10.07
C ARG A 155 13.58 2.44 -9.95
N LYS A 156 13.75 3.38 -10.89
CA LYS A 156 14.97 4.20 -10.97
C LYS A 156 14.97 5.40 -10.02
N ARG A 157 13.79 5.85 -9.59
CA ARG A 157 13.65 7.05 -8.76
C ARG A 157 12.74 6.75 -7.57
N GLY A 158 13.30 6.86 -6.38
CA GLY A 158 12.58 6.61 -5.13
C GLY A 158 12.35 5.11 -4.83
N SER A 159 11.96 4.83 -3.60
CA SER A 159 11.67 3.48 -3.10
C SER A 159 10.18 3.17 -3.27
N VAL A 160 9.87 2.21 -4.14
CA VAL A 160 8.50 1.66 -4.27
C VAL A 160 8.09 0.98 -2.96
N GLU A 161 9.02 0.29 -2.31
CA GLU A 161 8.79 -0.36 -1.02
C GLU A 161 8.32 0.63 0.04
N LYS A 162 8.97 1.80 0.17
CA LYS A 162 8.54 2.85 1.10
C LYS A 162 7.09 3.27 0.83
N ILE A 163 6.69 3.43 -0.43
CA ILE A 163 5.30 3.79 -0.79
C ILE A 163 4.32 2.70 -0.34
N LEU A 164 4.64 1.43 -0.57
CA LEU A 164 3.81 0.30 -0.14
C LEU A 164 3.71 0.22 1.39
N ARG A 165 4.83 0.43 2.11
CA ARG A 165 4.86 0.48 3.58
C ARG A 165 3.99 1.63 4.13
N VAL A 166 4.03 2.81 3.51
CA VAL A 166 3.15 3.92 3.86
C VAL A 166 1.68 3.52 3.69
N PHE A 167 1.30 2.87 2.58
CA PHE A 167 -0.06 2.37 2.42
C PHE A 167 -0.43 1.36 3.51
N CYS A 168 0.47 0.45 3.90
CA CYS A 168 0.24 -0.49 4.99
C CYS A 168 0.07 0.24 6.34
N ARG A 169 0.89 1.25 6.64
CA ARG A 169 0.77 2.10 7.83
C ARG A 169 -0.62 2.73 7.95
N PHE A 170 -1.24 3.08 6.83
CA PHE A 170 -2.58 3.67 6.77
C PHE A 170 -3.70 2.64 6.54
N GLY A 171 -3.40 1.34 6.55
CA GLY A 171 -4.37 0.25 6.63
C GLY A 171 -4.55 -0.57 5.36
N ALA A 172 -3.61 -0.54 4.43
CA ALA A 172 -3.56 -1.53 3.36
C ALA A 172 -3.12 -2.89 3.92
N ASP A 173 -3.55 -3.96 3.25
CA ASP A 173 -3.14 -5.32 3.58
C ASP A 173 -1.62 -5.48 3.34
N PRO A 174 -0.82 -5.96 4.33
CA PRO A 174 0.61 -6.22 4.14
C PRO A 174 0.96 -7.13 2.97
N LYS A 175 0.02 -7.88 2.44
CA LYS A 175 0.21 -8.67 1.20
C LYS A 175 0.68 -7.84 0.01
N ILE A 176 0.38 -6.53 -0.02
CA ILE A 176 0.87 -5.64 -1.10
C ILE A 176 2.40 -5.55 -1.13
N LEU A 177 3.10 -5.84 -0.03
CA LEU A 177 4.56 -5.83 0.04
C LEU A 177 5.19 -7.04 -0.65
N VAL A 178 4.47 -8.15 -0.73
CA VAL A 178 4.99 -9.42 -1.27
C VAL A 178 4.41 -9.76 -2.64
N ASP A 179 3.23 -9.27 -2.98
CA ASP A 179 2.57 -9.56 -4.26
C ASP A 179 3.27 -8.85 -5.43
N ALA A 180 3.53 -9.59 -6.51
CA ALA A 180 4.18 -9.04 -7.70
C ALA A 180 3.32 -7.99 -8.43
N HIS A 181 2.01 -8.09 -8.32
CA HIS A 181 1.02 -7.17 -8.87
C HIS A 181 0.02 -6.75 -7.78
N PRO A 182 0.48 -5.92 -6.81
CA PRO A 182 -0.35 -5.56 -5.67
C PRO A 182 -1.49 -4.62 -6.06
N HIS A 183 -2.61 -4.76 -5.36
CA HIS A 183 -3.74 -3.82 -5.43
C HIS A 183 -4.40 -3.67 -4.05
N ILE A 184 -4.97 -2.50 -3.80
CA ILE A 184 -5.57 -2.18 -2.50
C ILE A 184 -7.06 -2.56 -2.47
N GLY A 185 -7.77 -2.29 -3.55
CA GLY A 185 -9.22 -2.43 -3.66
C GLY A 185 -9.98 -1.12 -3.44
N THR A 186 -11.10 -0.98 -4.15
CA THR A 186 -11.94 0.24 -4.21
C THR A 186 -12.53 0.65 -2.87
N ASP A 187 -12.81 -0.30 -1.98
CA ASP A 187 -13.41 -0.01 -0.68
C ASP A 187 -12.40 0.48 0.35
N LYS A 188 -11.16 0.03 0.25
CA LYS A 188 -10.10 0.35 1.21
C LYS A 188 -9.36 1.64 0.88
N LEU A 189 -9.17 1.94 -0.40
CA LEU A 189 -8.37 3.08 -0.83
C LEU A 189 -8.90 4.43 -0.31
N PRO A 190 -10.22 4.73 -0.35
CA PRO A 190 -10.76 5.95 0.24
C PRO A 190 -10.50 6.08 1.75
N ILE A 191 -10.53 4.96 2.48
CA ILE A 191 -10.26 4.94 3.92
C ILE A 191 -8.79 5.27 4.19
N ILE A 192 -7.88 4.73 3.41
CA ILE A 192 -6.44 4.99 3.51
C ILE A 192 -6.15 6.46 3.22
N ILE A 193 -6.72 7.01 2.13
CA ILE A 193 -6.59 8.43 1.76
C ILE A 193 -7.05 9.34 2.92
N ARG A 194 -8.20 9.07 3.50
CA ARG A 194 -8.71 9.80 4.66
C ARG A 194 -7.74 9.73 5.84
N ARG A 195 -7.20 8.55 6.16
CA ARG A 195 -6.22 8.38 7.26
C ARG A 195 -4.92 9.13 7.00
N MET A 196 -4.46 9.20 5.75
CA MET A 196 -3.30 10.01 5.38
C MET A 196 -3.55 11.49 5.64
N ARG A 197 -4.72 12.03 5.26
CA ARG A 197 -5.12 13.40 5.58
C ARG A 197 -5.19 13.62 7.09
N GLU A 198 -5.86 12.73 7.82
CA GLU A 198 -5.96 12.82 9.29
C GLU A 198 -4.58 12.86 9.95
N GLN A 199 -3.59 12.10 9.45
CA GLN A 199 -2.22 12.18 9.93
C GLN A 199 -1.57 13.52 9.62
N ILE A 200 -1.76 14.09 8.43
CA ILE A 200 -1.23 15.41 8.06
C ILE A 200 -1.75 16.46 9.03
N LEU A 201 -3.05 16.46 9.31
CA LEU A 201 -3.68 17.38 10.26
C LEU A 201 -3.18 17.15 11.70
N ALA A 202 -3.09 15.90 12.14
CA ALA A 202 -2.60 15.53 13.48
C ALA A 202 -1.14 15.95 13.72
N SER A 203 -0.34 16.04 12.66
CA SER A 203 1.05 16.51 12.72
C SER A 203 1.18 18.04 12.62
N GLY A 204 0.06 18.80 12.62
CA GLY A 204 0.08 20.27 12.55
C GLY A 204 0.13 20.83 11.12
N GLY A 205 -0.01 20.00 10.09
CA GLY A 205 -0.22 20.43 8.71
C GLY A 205 -1.64 20.96 8.48
N GLU A 206 -1.91 21.43 7.25
CA GLU A 206 -3.22 21.91 6.80
C GLU A 206 -3.61 21.20 5.49
N VAL A 207 -4.93 20.94 5.33
CA VAL A 207 -5.51 20.39 4.09
C VAL A 207 -6.83 21.07 3.80
#